data_19cc82d4e68a4a171772b15570384293
#
_entry.id   19cc82d4e68a4a171772b15570384293
#
_cell.length_a   1.000
_cell.length_b   1.000
_cell.length_c   1.000
_cell.angle_alpha   90.00
_cell.angle_beta   90.00
_cell.angle_gamma   90.00
#
_symmetry.space_group_name_H-M   'P 1'
#
loop_
_entity.id
_entity.type
_entity.pdbx_description
1 polymer ?
#
loop_
_entity_poly.entity_id
_entity_poly.type
_entity_poly.pdbx_seq_one_letter_code
_entity_poly.pdbx_strand_id
1 'polypeptide(L)'
;MVYGLSMNLDSLTQKKRRLDESRPLPPEVLKNLEQWFLIELTYTSNALEGNTLTRLETAVVVEKGLTVGGKSLAEHLEATNHAAALRKVLEIARSPVASLREHILLDLHAMILRGIDDANAGRYRSIPVRISGSRVVLPNPAKVSAWMAEFFRDLLAMAGSHPVEIAAEAHYRLVTIHPFIDGNGRTARLLMNLILLQNGYPPALIRTRDRIPYLKSLEKAQLGGSKEDYLKIISRSVERSFAIYFQALGGEQPNAVASSDLLRIGDLAKKTGETLATLRHWMKQGLLEPADTTEAGYQLFEPEAADRVQRIRELQSDRLTLAEIRQELSSKEI
;
A
#
# COMPACT_ATOMS: atom_id res chain seq x y z
N MET A 1 25.72 11.93 8.44
CA MET A 1 25.37 11.02 9.55
C MET A 1 24.27 10.11 9.04
N VAL A 2 24.60 8.85 8.73
CA VAL A 2 23.66 7.85 8.25
C VAL A 2 22.86 7.39 9.47
N TYR A 3 21.59 7.73 9.53
CA TYR A 3 20.68 7.19 10.54
C TYR A 3 20.53 5.70 10.27
N GLY A 4 21.01 4.88 11.20
CA GLY A 4 20.79 3.44 11.24
C GLY A 4 19.29 3.16 11.42
N LEU A 5 18.59 3.11 10.32
CA LEU A 5 17.17 2.75 10.27
C LEU A 5 17.07 1.24 10.32
N SER A 6 16.40 0.72 11.32
CA SER A 6 16.12 -0.70 11.55
C SER A 6 15.11 -1.25 10.51
N MET A 7 15.38 -1.07 9.23
CA MET A 7 14.78 -1.90 8.19
C MET A 7 15.55 -3.22 8.17
N ASN A 8 14.83 -4.33 8.09
CA ASN A 8 15.49 -5.62 7.91
C ASN A 8 15.94 -5.80 6.44
N LEU A 9 16.83 -4.89 5.97
CA LEU A 9 17.34 -4.84 4.61
C LEU A 9 18.15 -6.09 4.26
N ASP A 10 18.85 -6.67 5.23
CA ASP A 10 19.62 -7.90 5.04
C ASP A 10 18.70 -9.06 4.64
N SER A 11 17.56 -9.21 5.32
CA SER A 11 16.56 -10.22 4.96
C SER A 11 16.02 -10.01 3.54
N LEU A 12 15.72 -8.76 3.16
CA LEU A 12 15.24 -8.44 1.80
C LEU A 12 16.32 -8.71 0.75
N THR A 13 17.59 -8.40 1.05
CA THR A 13 18.73 -8.71 0.19
C THR A 13 18.90 -10.22 0.01
N GLN A 14 18.78 -10.99 1.08
CA GLN A 14 18.85 -12.47 1.00
C GLN A 14 17.71 -13.05 0.15
N LYS A 15 16.47 -12.55 0.36
CA LYS A 15 15.32 -12.96 -0.45
C LYS A 15 15.51 -12.61 -1.93
N LYS A 16 16.07 -11.41 -2.20
CA LYS A 16 16.39 -11.03 -3.58
C LYS A 16 17.41 -11.96 -4.21
N ARG A 17 18.52 -12.28 -3.53
CA ARG A 17 19.52 -13.25 -4.03
C ARG A 17 18.88 -14.60 -4.36
N ARG A 18 18.06 -15.13 -3.45
CA ARG A 18 17.31 -16.38 -3.68
C ARG A 18 16.39 -16.29 -4.90
N LEU A 19 15.70 -15.14 -5.11
CA LEU A 19 14.87 -14.94 -6.30
C LEU A 19 15.74 -14.87 -7.57
N ASP A 20 16.91 -14.23 -7.51
CA ASP A 20 17.83 -14.12 -8.64
C ASP A 20 18.39 -15.49 -9.07
N GLU A 21 18.61 -16.42 -8.14
CA GLU A 21 18.99 -17.82 -8.42
C GLU A 21 17.93 -18.56 -9.23
N SER A 22 16.67 -18.12 -9.16
CA SER A 22 15.56 -18.70 -9.94
C SER A 22 15.36 -18.03 -11.30
N ARG A 23 16.15 -17.04 -11.65
CA ARG A 23 16.02 -16.30 -12.92
C ARG A 23 16.83 -16.93 -14.06
N PRO A 24 16.34 -16.90 -15.31
CA PRO A 24 15.05 -16.34 -15.73
C PRO A 24 13.88 -17.16 -15.22
N LEU A 25 12.83 -16.48 -14.72
CA LEU A 25 11.61 -17.16 -14.28
C LEU A 25 10.91 -17.85 -15.45
N PRO A 26 10.24 -19.00 -15.23
CA PRO A 26 9.45 -19.64 -16.26
C PRO A 26 8.43 -18.63 -16.83
N PRO A 27 8.30 -18.51 -18.17
CA PRO A 27 7.47 -17.48 -18.82
C PRO A 27 6.01 -17.47 -18.33
N GLU A 28 5.41 -18.65 -18.13
CA GLU A 28 4.03 -18.77 -17.66
C GLU A 28 3.87 -18.28 -16.20
N VAL A 29 4.86 -18.60 -15.34
CA VAL A 29 4.86 -18.15 -13.94
C VAL A 29 4.97 -16.61 -13.91
N LEU A 30 5.89 -16.05 -14.70
CA LEU A 30 6.07 -14.60 -14.78
C LEU A 30 4.80 -13.90 -15.27
N LYS A 31 4.18 -14.42 -16.33
CA LYS A 31 2.93 -13.88 -16.90
C LYS A 31 1.80 -13.91 -15.87
N ASN A 32 1.64 -15.01 -15.15
CA ASN A 32 0.62 -15.15 -14.11
C ASN A 32 0.86 -14.19 -12.94
N LEU A 33 2.11 -14.03 -12.49
CA LEU A 33 2.48 -13.08 -11.44
C LEU A 33 2.22 -11.64 -11.88
N GLU A 34 2.61 -11.26 -13.09
CA GLU A 34 2.37 -9.91 -13.63
C GLU A 34 0.88 -9.59 -13.71
N GLN A 35 0.06 -10.55 -14.19
CA GLN A 35 -1.39 -10.37 -14.24
C GLN A 35 -2.00 -10.24 -12.84
N TRP A 36 -1.56 -11.08 -11.92
CA TRP A 36 -2.02 -11.03 -10.53
C TRP A 36 -1.64 -9.70 -9.87
N PHE A 37 -0.38 -9.28 -9.97
CA PHE A 37 0.07 -8.00 -9.43
C PHE A 37 -0.59 -6.80 -10.10
N LEU A 38 -0.92 -6.89 -11.39
CA LEU A 38 -1.65 -5.85 -12.09
C LEU A 38 -3.00 -5.56 -11.42
N ILE A 39 -3.75 -6.61 -11.08
CA ILE A 39 -5.04 -6.46 -10.42
C ILE A 39 -4.87 -6.02 -8.96
N GLU A 40 -4.00 -6.68 -8.19
CA GLU A 40 -3.80 -6.39 -6.78
C GLU A 40 -3.30 -4.97 -6.52
N LEU A 41 -2.28 -4.52 -7.25
CA LEU A 41 -1.73 -3.18 -7.09
C LEU A 41 -2.72 -2.11 -7.57
N THR A 42 -3.50 -2.40 -8.62
CA THR A 42 -4.55 -1.47 -9.08
C THR A 42 -5.65 -1.36 -8.03
N TYR A 43 -6.16 -2.48 -7.54
CA TYR A 43 -7.17 -2.50 -6.50
C TYR A 43 -6.70 -1.77 -5.24
N THR A 44 -5.59 -2.20 -4.66
CA THR A 44 -5.11 -1.66 -3.39
C THR A 44 -4.75 -0.19 -3.50
N SER A 45 -4.08 0.22 -4.57
CA SER A 45 -3.66 1.61 -4.77
C SER A 45 -4.85 2.58 -4.89
N ASN A 46 -5.93 2.19 -5.58
CA ASN A 46 -7.14 3.00 -5.70
C ASN A 46 -7.97 2.97 -4.40
N ALA A 47 -8.07 1.82 -3.75
CA ALA A 47 -8.77 1.70 -2.46
C ALA A 47 -8.11 2.54 -1.35
N LEU A 48 -6.78 2.69 -1.35
CA LEU A 48 -6.06 3.60 -0.45
C LEU A 48 -6.48 5.06 -0.63
N GLU A 49 -6.91 5.46 -1.83
CA GLU A 49 -7.42 6.80 -2.14
C GLU A 49 -8.95 6.93 -1.97
N GLY A 50 -9.64 5.83 -1.63
CA GLY A 50 -11.07 5.85 -1.36
C GLY A 50 -11.97 5.31 -2.48
N ASN A 51 -11.40 4.77 -3.56
CA ASN A 51 -12.16 4.04 -4.57
C ASN A 51 -12.85 2.83 -3.94
N THR A 52 -14.10 2.61 -4.28
CA THR A 52 -14.96 1.59 -3.63
C THR A 52 -15.14 0.31 -4.44
N LEU A 53 -14.48 0.19 -5.60
CA LEU A 53 -14.43 -1.07 -6.34
C LEU A 53 -13.81 -2.16 -5.46
N THR A 54 -14.45 -3.31 -5.37
CA THR A 54 -13.86 -4.50 -4.77
C THR A 54 -12.75 -5.07 -5.65
N ARG A 55 -11.94 -5.97 -5.12
CA ARG A 55 -10.90 -6.68 -5.89
C ARG A 55 -11.46 -7.38 -7.12
N LEU A 56 -12.59 -8.09 -6.97
CA LEU A 56 -13.26 -8.78 -8.07
C LEU A 56 -13.79 -7.80 -9.12
N GLU A 57 -14.44 -6.73 -8.68
CA GLU A 57 -14.92 -5.68 -9.58
C GLU A 57 -13.76 -5.00 -10.33
N THR A 58 -12.63 -4.73 -9.64
CA THR A 58 -11.41 -4.21 -10.29
C THR A 58 -10.92 -5.16 -11.38
N ALA A 59 -10.90 -6.48 -11.12
CA ALA A 59 -10.52 -7.47 -12.14
C ALA A 59 -11.48 -7.44 -13.34
N VAL A 60 -12.79 -7.39 -13.11
CA VAL A 60 -13.80 -7.29 -14.18
C VAL A 60 -13.60 -6.03 -15.02
N VAL A 61 -13.38 -4.87 -14.39
CA VAL A 61 -13.17 -3.59 -15.08
C VAL A 61 -11.86 -3.62 -15.89
N VAL A 62 -10.76 -4.10 -15.30
CA VAL A 62 -9.42 -4.05 -15.92
C VAL A 62 -9.22 -5.11 -16.99
N GLU A 63 -9.74 -6.33 -16.79
CA GLU A 63 -9.54 -7.46 -17.71
C GLU A 63 -10.62 -7.55 -18.79
N LYS A 64 -11.87 -7.28 -18.41
CA LYS A 64 -13.02 -7.43 -19.29
C LYS A 64 -13.45 -6.12 -19.95
N GLY A 65 -13.02 -4.97 -19.42
CA GLY A 65 -13.49 -3.65 -19.86
C GLY A 65 -14.99 -3.42 -19.60
N LEU A 66 -15.56 -4.14 -18.64
CA LEU A 66 -16.98 -4.05 -18.29
C LEU A 66 -17.20 -3.05 -17.17
N THR A 67 -18.36 -2.39 -17.17
CA THR A 67 -18.79 -1.52 -16.08
C THR A 67 -19.49 -2.31 -14.99
N VAL A 68 -19.37 -1.85 -13.75
CA VAL A 68 -19.98 -2.42 -12.56
C VAL A 68 -21.08 -1.49 -12.07
N GLY A 69 -22.27 -2.04 -11.82
CA GLY A 69 -23.40 -1.27 -11.33
C GLY A 69 -23.15 -0.67 -9.94
N GLY A 70 -23.68 0.54 -9.70
CA GLY A 70 -23.54 1.24 -8.43
C GLY A 70 -22.19 1.89 -8.16
N LYS A 71 -21.30 1.92 -9.16
CA LYS A 71 -20.00 2.60 -9.11
C LYS A 71 -19.95 3.76 -10.10
N SER A 72 -19.25 4.83 -9.73
CA SER A 72 -19.11 6.01 -10.58
C SER A 72 -18.22 5.76 -11.80
N LEU A 73 -18.38 6.54 -12.86
CA LEU A 73 -17.48 6.51 -14.01
C LEU A 73 -16.05 6.84 -13.59
N ALA A 74 -15.86 7.78 -12.66
CA ALA A 74 -14.53 8.15 -12.16
C ALA A 74 -13.81 6.94 -11.54
N GLU A 75 -14.49 6.12 -10.72
CA GLU A 75 -13.90 4.93 -10.13
C GLU A 75 -13.46 3.89 -11.17
N HIS A 76 -14.24 3.74 -12.26
CA HIS A 76 -13.85 2.87 -13.38
C HIS A 76 -12.62 3.40 -14.11
N LEU A 77 -12.58 4.72 -14.38
CA LEU A 77 -11.43 5.36 -15.00
C LEU A 77 -10.18 5.29 -14.12
N GLU A 78 -10.31 5.48 -12.81
CA GLU A 78 -9.20 5.31 -11.88
C GLU A 78 -8.59 3.89 -11.96
N ALA A 79 -9.42 2.85 -12.02
CA ALA A 79 -8.95 1.47 -12.13
C ALA A 79 -8.28 1.21 -13.49
N THR A 80 -8.91 1.59 -14.60
CA THR A 80 -8.35 1.36 -15.94
C THR A 80 -7.08 2.18 -16.20
N ASN A 81 -7.05 3.43 -15.75
CA ASN A 81 -5.91 4.33 -15.86
C ASN A 81 -4.72 3.84 -15.02
N HIS A 82 -4.97 3.43 -13.77
CA HIS A 82 -3.91 2.89 -12.93
C HIS A 82 -3.34 1.60 -13.52
N ALA A 83 -4.17 0.69 -14.01
CA ALA A 83 -3.71 -0.52 -14.68
C ALA A 83 -2.88 -0.22 -15.93
N ALA A 84 -3.28 0.77 -16.73
CA ALA A 84 -2.51 1.21 -17.90
C ALA A 84 -1.15 1.80 -17.47
N ALA A 85 -1.13 2.68 -16.47
CA ALA A 85 0.10 3.25 -15.93
C ALA A 85 1.03 2.19 -15.33
N LEU A 86 0.48 1.18 -14.64
CA LEU A 86 1.28 0.07 -14.10
C LEU A 86 1.87 -0.83 -15.20
N ARG A 87 1.14 -1.09 -16.31
CA ARG A 87 1.72 -1.77 -17.48
C ARG A 87 2.90 -0.97 -18.06
N LYS A 88 2.77 0.37 -18.12
CA LYS A 88 3.87 1.25 -18.54
C LYS A 88 5.06 1.17 -17.58
N VAL A 89 4.83 1.11 -16.28
CA VAL A 89 5.88 0.88 -15.27
C VAL A 89 6.61 -0.44 -15.51
N LEU A 90 5.88 -1.54 -15.78
CA LEU A 90 6.47 -2.85 -16.10
C LEU A 90 7.31 -2.81 -17.38
N GLU A 91 6.84 -2.09 -18.42
CA GLU A 91 7.58 -1.89 -19.67
C GLU A 91 8.90 -1.13 -19.43
N ILE A 92 8.84 0.01 -18.72
CA ILE A 92 10.00 0.84 -18.40
C ILE A 92 11.00 0.06 -17.54
N ALA A 93 10.52 -0.71 -16.56
CA ALA A 93 11.37 -1.48 -15.66
C ALA A 93 12.22 -2.56 -16.38
N ARG A 94 11.77 -3.06 -17.54
CA ARG A 94 12.50 -4.02 -18.36
C ARG A 94 13.59 -3.39 -19.23
N SER A 95 13.57 -2.07 -19.36
CA SER A 95 14.55 -1.35 -20.18
C SER A 95 15.81 -1.05 -19.39
N PRO A 96 17.00 -1.50 -19.84
CA PRO A 96 18.26 -1.26 -19.13
C PRO A 96 18.71 0.22 -19.13
N VAL A 97 18.07 1.06 -19.93
CA VAL A 97 18.49 2.46 -20.19
C VAL A 97 17.59 3.49 -19.51
N ALA A 98 16.50 3.09 -18.88
CA ALA A 98 15.55 4.05 -18.30
C ALA A 98 16.07 4.59 -16.96
N SER A 99 16.90 5.63 -17.03
CA SER A 99 17.14 6.47 -15.85
C SER A 99 15.84 7.12 -15.40
N LEU A 100 15.59 7.14 -14.11
CA LEU A 100 14.45 7.83 -13.53
C LEU A 100 14.52 9.33 -13.86
N ARG A 101 13.57 9.82 -14.67
CA ARG A 101 13.52 11.22 -15.13
C ARG A 101 12.14 11.82 -14.89
N GLU A 102 12.13 13.13 -14.77
CA GLU A 102 10.91 13.91 -14.51
C GLU A 102 9.76 13.61 -15.50
N HIS A 103 10.06 13.54 -16.81
CA HIS A 103 9.03 13.28 -17.81
C HIS A 103 8.33 11.93 -17.59
N ILE A 104 9.03 10.88 -17.11
CA ILE A 104 8.42 9.59 -16.80
C ILE A 104 7.36 9.76 -15.69
N LEU A 105 7.67 10.54 -14.67
CA LEU A 105 6.73 10.82 -13.58
C LEU A 105 5.50 11.59 -14.09
N LEU A 106 5.73 12.61 -14.92
CA LEU A 106 4.65 13.41 -15.51
C LEU A 106 3.75 12.57 -16.43
N ASP A 107 4.35 11.69 -17.24
CA ASP A 107 3.62 10.78 -18.12
C ASP A 107 2.76 9.78 -17.32
N LEU A 108 3.32 9.19 -16.26
CA LEU A 108 2.56 8.31 -15.36
C LEU A 108 1.39 9.04 -14.70
N HIS A 109 1.62 10.27 -14.23
CA HIS A 109 0.56 11.09 -13.66
C HIS A 109 -0.51 11.45 -14.71
N ALA A 110 -0.10 11.79 -15.93
CA ALA A 110 -1.04 12.06 -17.02
C ALA A 110 -1.93 10.84 -17.33
N MET A 111 -1.35 9.64 -17.29
CA MET A 111 -2.13 8.40 -17.45
C MET A 111 -3.14 8.20 -16.31
N ILE A 112 -2.76 8.49 -15.05
CA ILE A 112 -3.64 8.35 -13.87
C ILE A 112 -4.87 9.24 -13.96
N LEU A 113 -4.74 10.45 -14.48
CA LEU A 113 -5.85 11.43 -14.54
C LEU A 113 -6.58 11.49 -15.89
N ARG A 114 -6.20 10.69 -16.87
CA ARG A 114 -6.82 10.71 -18.19
C ARG A 114 -8.34 10.53 -18.12
N GLY A 115 -9.09 11.48 -18.70
CA GLY A 115 -10.55 11.48 -18.70
C GLY A 115 -11.19 11.75 -17.33
N ILE A 116 -10.38 11.98 -16.29
CA ILE A 116 -10.83 12.37 -14.93
C ILE A 116 -10.60 13.88 -14.76
N ASP A 117 -9.38 14.33 -14.99
CA ASP A 117 -8.97 15.74 -14.94
C ASP A 117 -7.84 16.00 -15.95
N ASP A 118 -8.17 16.02 -17.21
CA ASP A 118 -7.21 16.22 -18.31
C ASP A 118 -6.49 17.57 -18.26
N ALA A 119 -7.12 18.58 -17.65
CA ALA A 119 -6.54 19.91 -17.51
C ALA A 119 -5.30 19.92 -16.61
N ASN A 120 -5.28 19.08 -15.58
CA ASN A 120 -4.20 18.96 -14.58
C ASN A 120 -3.33 17.71 -14.80
N ALA A 121 -3.68 16.83 -15.73
CA ALA A 121 -2.96 15.62 -16.03
C ALA A 121 -1.52 15.90 -16.51
N GLY A 122 -0.53 15.30 -15.82
CA GLY A 122 0.89 15.46 -16.15
C GLY A 122 1.47 16.86 -15.84
N ARG A 123 0.82 17.65 -15.02
CA ARG A 123 1.23 19.04 -14.72
C ARG A 123 1.34 19.26 -13.23
N TYR A 124 2.40 19.96 -12.82
CA TYR A 124 2.53 20.42 -11.45
C TYR A 124 1.47 21.46 -11.12
N ARG A 125 0.97 21.41 -9.89
CA ARG A 125 -0.01 22.36 -9.40
C ARG A 125 0.53 23.79 -9.32
N SER A 126 -0.29 24.73 -9.70
CA SER A 126 -0.03 26.17 -9.58
C SER A 126 -0.83 26.83 -8.45
N ILE A 127 -1.71 26.06 -7.79
CA ILE A 127 -2.55 26.51 -6.69
C ILE A 127 -2.27 25.74 -5.40
N PRO A 128 -2.55 26.31 -4.22
CA PRO A 128 -2.48 25.60 -2.96
C PRO A 128 -3.49 24.47 -2.89
N VAL A 129 -3.08 23.33 -2.33
CA VAL A 129 -3.96 22.17 -2.06
C VAL A 129 -3.79 21.74 -0.59
N ARG A 130 -4.76 21.00 -0.08
CA ARG A 130 -4.73 20.42 1.27
C ARG A 130 -5.08 18.94 1.21
N ILE A 131 -4.47 18.15 2.07
CA ILE A 131 -4.83 16.74 2.24
C ILE A 131 -5.98 16.68 3.24
N SER A 132 -7.12 16.15 2.79
CA SER A 132 -8.31 16.02 3.65
C SER A 132 -7.99 15.14 4.87
N GLY A 133 -8.34 15.65 6.06
CA GLY A 133 -8.12 14.94 7.33
C GLY A 133 -6.68 14.96 7.84
N SER A 134 -5.72 15.62 7.15
CA SER A 134 -4.33 15.76 7.60
C SER A 134 -4.01 17.16 8.11
N ARG A 135 -3.09 17.25 9.07
CA ARG A 135 -2.54 18.52 9.61
C ARG A 135 -1.30 18.99 8.84
N VAL A 136 -0.83 18.23 7.86
CA VAL A 136 0.33 18.56 7.07
C VAL A 136 0.09 19.82 6.23
N VAL A 137 0.99 20.79 6.35
CA VAL A 137 1.01 21.99 5.51
C VAL A 137 1.90 21.72 4.30
N LEU A 138 1.28 21.70 3.14
CA LEU A 138 1.98 21.43 1.89
C LEU A 138 2.80 22.64 1.41
N PRO A 139 3.86 22.43 0.62
CA PRO A 139 4.69 23.50 0.07
C PRO A 139 3.89 24.51 -0.75
N ASN A 140 4.41 25.74 -0.79
CA ASN A 140 3.88 26.79 -1.68
C ASN A 140 4.00 26.31 -3.15
N PRO A 141 2.93 26.42 -3.97
CA PRO A 141 2.95 26.00 -5.38
C PRO A 141 4.13 26.57 -6.18
N ALA A 142 4.49 27.82 -5.95
CA ALA A 142 5.62 28.45 -6.64
C ALA A 142 6.97 27.76 -6.42
N LYS A 143 7.11 26.94 -5.37
CA LYS A 143 8.34 26.21 -5.05
C LYS A 143 8.32 24.77 -5.58
N VAL A 144 7.18 24.27 -6.07
CA VAL A 144 7.02 22.86 -6.45
C VAL A 144 8.02 22.44 -7.52
N SER A 145 8.16 23.20 -8.60
CA SER A 145 9.11 22.86 -9.68
C SER A 145 10.56 22.80 -9.19
N ALA A 146 10.98 23.75 -8.34
CA ALA A 146 12.32 23.74 -7.77
C ALA A 146 12.56 22.52 -6.87
N TRP A 147 11.57 22.16 -6.03
CA TRP A 147 11.65 21.00 -5.15
C TRP A 147 11.60 19.67 -5.93
N MET A 148 10.90 19.62 -7.05
CA MET A 148 10.93 18.46 -7.92
C MET A 148 12.28 18.30 -8.65
N ALA A 149 12.90 19.39 -9.09
CA ALA A 149 14.26 19.34 -9.64
C ALA A 149 15.29 18.84 -8.60
N GLU A 150 15.17 19.32 -7.35
CA GLU A 150 15.99 18.83 -6.23
C GLU A 150 15.71 17.36 -5.91
N PHE A 151 14.44 16.96 -5.92
CA PHE A 151 14.02 15.57 -5.72
C PHE A 151 14.72 14.60 -6.68
N PHE A 152 14.72 14.88 -7.99
CA PHE A 152 15.37 14.00 -8.97
C PHE A 152 16.89 14.01 -8.84
N ARG A 153 17.52 15.17 -8.56
CA ARG A 153 18.95 15.26 -8.29
C ARG A 153 19.37 14.41 -7.10
N ASP A 154 18.63 14.50 -6.00
CA ASP A 154 18.94 13.78 -4.78
C ASP A 154 18.71 12.28 -4.91
N LEU A 155 17.68 11.85 -5.65
CA LEU A 155 17.47 10.42 -5.96
C LEU A 155 18.66 9.84 -6.75
N LEU A 156 19.22 10.60 -7.69
CA LEU A 156 20.43 10.17 -8.42
C LEU A 156 21.64 10.06 -7.48
N ALA A 157 21.76 10.97 -6.49
CA ALA A 157 22.83 10.91 -5.50
C ALA A 157 22.70 9.71 -4.54
N MET A 158 21.53 9.09 -4.42
CA MET A 158 21.30 7.86 -3.63
C MET A 158 21.73 6.57 -4.37
N ALA A 159 22.38 6.63 -5.52
CA ALA A 159 22.72 5.46 -6.36
C ALA A 159 23.51 4.35 -5.64
N GLY A 160 24.12 4.60 -4.50
CA GLY A 160 24.82 3.61 -3.66
C GLY A 160 24.00 3.04 -2.51
N SER A 161 22.77 3.55 -2.28
CA SER A 161 21.89 3.10 -1.20
C SER A 161 21.13 1.83 -1.58
N HIS A 162 20.54 1.16 -0.59
CA HIS A 162 19.73 -0.03 -0.83
C HIS A 162 18.48 0.32 -1.66
N PRO A 163 18.12 -0.46 -2.72
CA PRO A 163 17.01 -0.13 -3.61
C PRO A 163 15.67 0.09 -2.92
N VAL A 164 15.38 -0.65 -1.84
CA VAL A 164 14.15 -0.48 -1.06
C VAL A 164 14.15 0.86 -0.31
N GLU A 165 15.31 1.33 0.15
CA GLU A 165 15.44 2.67 0.76
C GLU A 165 15.22 3.78 -0.26
N ILE A 166 15.82 3.65 -1.45
CA ILE A 166 15.62 4.60 -2.55
C ILE A 166 14.13 4.67 -2.92
N ALA A 167 13.48 3.53 -3.08
CA ALA A 167 12.07 3.43 -3.42
C ALA A 167 11.17 4.04 -2.34
N ALA A 168 11.43 3.74 -1.07
CA ALA A 168 10.69 4.29 0.06
C ALA A 168 10.90 5.81 0.19
N GLU A 169 12.14 6.30 0.03
CA GLU A 169 12.43 7.73 0.10
C GLU A 169 11.82 8.49 -1.09
N ALA A 170 11.87 7.93 -2.30
CA ALA A 170 11.22 8.50 -3.47
C ALA A 170 9.72 8.67 -3.26
N HIS A 171 9.06 7.63 -2.76
CA HIS A 171 7.63 7.68 -2.43
C HIS A 171 7.35 8.74 -1.36
N TYR A 172 8.06 8.69 -0.22
CA TYR A 172 7.87 9.62 0.89
C TYR A 172 8.04 11.09 0.47
N ARG A 173 9.11 11.40 -0.26
CA ARG A 173 9.37 12.77 -0.72
C ARG A 173 8.32 13.25 -1.71
N LEU A 174 7.88 12.40 -2.63
CA LEU A 174 6.86 12.78 -3.61
C LEU A 174 5.53 13.12 -2.94
N VAL A 175 5.06 12.30 -1.98
CA VAL A 175 3.83 12.61 -1.25
C VAL A 175 3.97 13.81 -0.31
N THR A 176 5.21 14.13 0.12
CA THR A 176 5.51 15.30 0.96
C THR A 176 5.56 16.59 0.14
N ILE A 177 6.16 16.58 -1.04
CA ILE A 177 6.13 17.71 -1.98
C ILE A 177 4.71 17.91 -2.49
N HIS A 178 3.99 16.82 -2.72
CA HIS A 178 2.60 16.80 -3.21
C HIS A 178 2.44 17.65 -4.46
N PRO A 179 3.19 17.31 -5.53
CA PRO A 179 3.37 18.21 -6.67
C PRO A 179 2.14 18.40 -7.55
N PHE A 180 1.12 17.58 -7.41
CA PHE A 180 -0.07 17.56 -8.24
C PHE A 180 -1.31 18.02 -7.48
N ILE A 181 -2.39 18.35 -8.21
CA ILE A 181 -3.70 18.69 -7.61
C ILE A 181 -4.34 17.44 -7.04
N ASP A 182 -4.29 16.32 -7.78
CA ASP A 182 -4.75 14.99 -7.38
C ASP A 182 -3.79 13.91 -7.89
N GLY A 183 -4.00 12.64 -7.55
CA GLY A 183 -3.21 11.49 -8.04
C GLY A 183 -1.82 11.34 -7.41
N ASN A 184 -1.45 12.17 -6.44
CA ASN A 184 -0.12 12.14 -5.81
C ASN A 184 0.22 10.77 -5.20
N GLY A 185 -0.69 10.18 -4.42
CA GLY A 185 -0.46 8.89 -3.78
C GLY A 185 -0.31 7.76 -4.80
N ARG A 186 -1.19 7.70 -5.80
CA ARG A 186 -1.15 6.70 -6.88
C ARG A 186 0.15 6.79 -7.67
N THR A 187 0.53 8.01 -8.07
CA THR A 187 1.79 8.26 -8.80
C THR A 187 3.02 7.92 -7.98
N ALA A 188 3.04 8.26 -6.69
CA ALA A 188 4.15 7.95 -5.78
C ALA A 188 4.33 6.43 -5.61
N ARG A 189 3.25 5.66 -5.49
CA ARG A 189 3.31 4.19 -5.42
C ARG A 189 3.77 3.56 -6.73
N LEU A 190 3.38 4.10 -7.89
CA LEU A 190 3.91 3.66 -9.18
C LEU A 190 5.42 3.94 -9.31
N LEU A 191 5.88 5.13 -8.90
CA LEU A 191 7.30 5.49 -8.88
C LEU A 191 8.11 4.56 -7.97
N MET A 192 7.63 4.31 -6.76
CA MET A 192 8.25 3.38 -5.82
C MET A 192 8.40 1.99 -6.45
N ASN A 193 7.34 1.49 -7.08
CA ASN A 193 7.35 0.19 -7.72
C ASN A 193 8.22 0.15 -8.97
N LEU A 194 8.33 1.24 -9.72
CA LEU A 194 9.28 1.34 -10.83
C LEU A 194 10.72 1.15 -10.32
N ILE A 195 11.11 1.86 -9.26
CA ILE A 195 12.45 1.76 -8.68
C ILE A 195 12.74 0.33 -8.19
N LEU A 196 11.79 -0.30 -7.50
CA LEU A 196 11.92 -1.68 -7.02
C LEU A 196 12.14 -2.66 -8.18
N LEU A 197 11.28 -2.60 -9.19
CA LEU A 197 11.30 -3.50 -10.34
C LEU A 197 12.59 -3.33 -11.18
N GLN A 198 13.06 -2.09 -11.41
CA GLN A 198 14.32 -1.82 -12.11
C GLN A 198 15.53 -2.43 -11.39
N ASN A 199 15.45 -2.57 -10.07
CA ASN A 199 16.50 -3.18 -9.25
C ASN A 199 16.26 -4.67 -8.98
N GLY A 200 15.30 -5.30 -9.67
CA GLY A 200 15.00 -6.72 -9.56
C GLY A 200 14.24 -7.13 -8.30
N TYR A 201 13.74 -6.19 -7.53
CA TYR A 201 12.83 -6.45 -6.41
C TYR A 201 11.40 -6.61 -6.90
N PRO A 202 10.57 -7.47 -6.27
CA PRO A 202 9.14 -7.46 -6.51
C PRO A 202 8.51 -6.15 -6.02
N PRO A 203 7.32 -5.76 -6.54
CA PRO A 203 6.68 -4.51 -6.17
C PRO A 203 6.23 -4.52 -4.71
N ALA A 204 6.17 -3.35 -4.07
CA ALA A 204 5.61 -3.19 -2.74
C ALA A 204 4.08 -3.22 -2.79
N LEU A 205 3.46 -4.21 -2.17
CA LEU A 205 2.02 -4.36 -2.08
C LEU A 205 1.52 -3.83 -0.72
N ILE A 206 1.09 -2.58 -0.67
CA ILE A 206 0.45 -1.97 0.50
C ILE A 206 -1.02 -2.38 0.50
N ARG A 207 -1.45 -3.17 1.48
CA ARG A 207 -2.83 -3.68 1.55
C ARG A 207 -3.82 -2.62 2.03
N THR A 208 -5.09 -2.80 1.70
CA THR A 208 -6.18 -1.90 2.13
C THR A 208 -6.29 -1.81 3.65
N ARG A 209 -6.07 -2.90 4.38
CA ARG A 209 -6.05 -2.94 5.84
C ARG A 209 -4.89 -2.12 6.45
N ASP A 210 -3.79 -1.95 5.72
CA ASP A 210 -2.64 -1.17 6.16
C ASP A 210 -2.87 0.35 5.93
N ARG A 211 -4.04 0.76 5.39
CA ARG A 211 -4.35 2.14 5.00
C ARG A 211 -4.17 3.13 6.16
N ILE A 212 -4.79 2.87 7.29
CA ILE A 212 -4.74 3.79 8.42
C ILE A 212 -3.33 3.86 9.03
N PRO A 213 -2.65 2.75 9.37
CA PRO A 213 -1.25 2.80 9.81
C PRO A 213 -0.33 3.48 8.79
N TYR A 214 -0.50 3.23 7.50
CA TYR A 214 0.29 3.83 6.43
C TYR A 214 0.12 5.36 6.37
N LEU A 215 -1.11 5.87 6.36
CA LEU A 215 -1.37 7.31 6.31
C LEU A 215 -0.91 8.01 7.58
N LYS A 216 -1.15 7.42 8.77
CA LYS A 216 -0.67 7.96 10.06
C LYS A 216 0.86 8.00 10.12
N SER A 217 1.55 6.98 9.61
CA SER A 217 3.02 6.94 9.61
C SER A 217 3.63 7.99 8.67
N LEU A 218 3.00 8.23 7.52
CA LEU A 218 3.39 9.32 6.61
C LEU A 218 3.19 10.69 7.26
N GLU A 219 2.00 10.95 7.83
CA GLU A 219 1.70 12.20 8.51
C GLU A 219 2.66 12.46 9.67
N LYS A 220 2.90 11.45 10.53
CA LYS A 220 3.88 11.52 11.63
C LYS A 220 5.25 11.97 11.13
N ALA A 221 5.74 11.35 10.05
CA ALA A 221 7.04 11.67 9.48
C ALA A 221 7.07 13.08 8.85
N GLN A 222 6.00 13.48 8.15
CA GLN A 222 5.86 14.80 7.53
C GLN A 222 5.77 15.94 8.56
N LEU A 223 5.29 15.65 9.76
CA LEU A 223 5.25 16.59 10.90
C LEU A 223 6.56 16.59 11.73
N GLY A 224 7.64 15.98 11.23
CA GLY A 224 8.96 15.98 11.87
C GLY A 224 9.21 14.79 12.81
N GLY A 225 8.30 13.82 12.88
CA GLY A 225 8.49 12.58 13.62
C GLY A 225 9.33 11.54 12.88
N SER A 226 9.51 10.37 13.50
CA SER A 226 10.28 9.27 12.91
C SER A 226 9.60 8.68 11.67
N LYS A 227 10.39 8.35 10.64
CA LYS A 227 9.96 7.58 9.46
C LYS A 227 9.90 6.07 9.71
N GLU A 228 10.28 5.58 10.87
CA GLU A 228 10.49 4.16 11.14
C GLU A 228 9.23 3.32 10.87
N ASP A 229 8.06 3.78 11.34
CA ASP A 229 6.80 3.07 11.14
C ASP A 229 6.44 2.96 9.65
N TYR A 230 6.63 4.04 8.91
CA TYR A 230 6.45 4.06 7.46
C TYR A 230 7.40 3.08 6.75
N LEU A 231 8.68 3.10 7.09
CA LEU A 231 9.69 2.21 6.50
C LEU A 231 9.42 0.74 6.82
N LYS A 232 8.93 0.42 8.02
CA LYS A 232 8.47 -0.93 8.38
C LYS A 232 7.31 -1.39 7.49
N ILE A 233 6.34 -0.52 7.18
CA ILE A 233 5.22 -0.84 6.29
C ILE A 233 5.71 -1.13 4.88
N ILE A 234 6.60 -0.30 4.32
CA ILE A 234 7.16 -0.53 2.99
C ILE A 234 7.97 -1.83 2.93
N SER A 235 8.84 -2.06 3.91
CA SER A 235 9.65 -3.28 4.01
C SER A 235 8.77 -4.54 4.03
N ARG A 236 7.74 -4.57 4.89
CA ARG A 236 6.76 -5.66 4.96
C ARG A 236 5.97 -5.83 3.66
N SER A 237 5.71 -4.74 2.95
CA SER A 237 5.00 -4.78 1.66
C SER A 237 5.83 -5.43 0.57
N VAL A 238 7.14 -5.17 0.52
CA VAL A 238 8.09 -5.85 -0.39
C VAL A 238 8.28 -7.31 0.02
N GLU A 239 8.43 -7.58 1.32
CA GLU A 239 8.59 -8.93 1.86
C GLU A 239 7.40 -9.85 1.52
N ARG A 240 6.20 -9.32 1.61
CA ARG A 240 4.96 -10.01 1.20
C ARG A 240 4.98 -10.40 -0.27
N SER A 241 5.47 -9.53 -1.13
CA SER A 241 5.59 -9.82 -2.55
C SER A 241 6.63 -10.91 -2.85
N PHE A 242 7.74 -10.96 -2.11
CA PHE A 242 8.67 -12.09 -2.19
C PHE A 242 8.00 -13.42 -1.86
N ALA A 243 7.17 -13.46 -0.81
CA ALA A 243 6.44 -14.68 -0.46
C ALA A 243 5.54 -15.16 -1.61
N ILE A 244 4.85 -14.24 -2.30
CA ILE A 244 4.00 -14.54 -3.46
C ILE A 244 4.85 -15.10 -4.61
N TYR A 245 6.01 -14.50 -4.91
CA TYR A 245 6.92 -14.99 -5.94
C TYR A 245 7.43 -16.40 -5.64
N PHE A 246 7.87 -16.66 -4.41
CA PHE A 246 8.35 -17.99 -4.01
C PHE A 246 7.26 -19.05 -4.03
N GLN A 247 6.03 -18.71 -3.63
CA GLN A 247 4.88 -19.60 -3.73
C GLN A 247 4.59 -19.97 -5.20
N ALA A 248 4.63 -19.00 -6.11
CA ALA A 248 4.40 -19.23 -7.53
C ALA A 248 5.49 -20.09 -8.19
N LEU A 249 6.71 -20.07 -7.65
CA LEU A 249 7.84 -20.89 -8.11
C LEU A 249 7.83 -22.32 -7.55
N GLY A 250 6.76 -22.73 -6.85
CA GLY A 250 6.68 -24.07 -6.24
C GLY A 250 7.59 -24.27 -5.04
N GLY A 251 8.16 -23.19 -4.50
CA GLY A 251 8.86 -23.21 -3.23
C GLY A 251 7.91 -23.59 -2.09
N GLU A 252 8.41 -24.34 -1.10
CA GLU A 252 7.69 -24.49 0.17
C GLU A 252 7.24 -23.11 0.62
N GLN A 253 5.99 -23.02 1.10
CA GLN A 253 5.54 -21.79 1.75
C GLN A 253 6.65 -21.39 2.72
N PRO A 254 7.27 -20.22 2.59
CA PRO A 254 8.06 -19.70 3.70
C PRO A 254 7.08 -19.72 4.86
N ASN A 255 7.38 -20.54 5.88
CA ASN A 255 6.53 -20.75 7.06
C ASN A 255 5.62 -19.53 7.19
N ALA A 256 4.35 -19.75 7.05
CA ALA A 256 3.34 -18.73 6.77
C ALA A 256 3.38 -17.56 7.75
N VAL A 257 4.41 -16.72 7.66
CA VAL A 257 4.56 -15.48 8.43
C VAL A 257 3.58 -14.41 7.94
N ALA A 258 2.92 -14.63 6.79
CA ALA A 258 1.97 -13.68 6.25
C ALA A 258 0.48 -14.06 6.43
N SER A 259 0.19 -15.31 6.81
CA SER A 259 -1.16 -15.72 7.22
C SER A 259 -1.19 -16.50 8.54
N SER A 260 -0.02 -16.85 9.12
CA SER A 260 0.07 -17.57 10.38
C SER A 260 -0.12 -16.69 11.60
N ASP A 261 0.00 -15.38 11.47
CA ASP A 261 -0.29 -14.46 12.58
C ASP A 261 -1.78 -14.10 12.67
N LEU A 262 -2.55 -14.34 11.60
CA LEU A 262 -3.99 -14.07 11.66
C LEU A 262 -4.73 -15.25 12.28
N LEU A 263 -5.43 -14.96 13.36
CA LEU A 263 -6.26 -15.91 14.08
C LEU A 263 -7.58 -16.10 13.37
N ARG A 264 -8.02 -17.35 13.17
CA ARG A 264 -9.42 -17.60 12.84
C ARG A 264 -10.26 -17.24 14.06
N ILE A 265 -11.54 -16.93 13.84
CA ILE A 265 -12.46 -16.61 14.94
C ILE A 265 -12.49 -17.74 16.03
N GLY A 266 -12.28 -18.99 15.63
CA GLY A 266 -12.15 -20.10 16.56
C GLY A 266 -10.88 -20.07 17.40
N ASP A 267 -9.76 -19.61 16.82
CA ASP A 267 -8.48 -19.49 17.51
C ASP A 267 -8.48 -18.27 18.43
N LEU A 268 -9.10 -17.16 17.97
CA LEU A 268 -9.34 -15.99 18.81
C LEU A 268 -10.24 -16.34 20.01
N ALA A 269 -11.31 -17.13 19.81
CA ALA A 269 -12.16 -17.61 20.86
C ALA A 269 -11.39 -18.43 21.91
N LYS A 270 -10.54 -19.36 21.47
CA LYS A 270 -9.68 -20.16 22.37
C LYS A 270 -8.68 -19.29 23.13
N LYS A 271 -8.04 -18.34 22.43
CA LYS A 271 -7.01 -17.46 23.03
C LYS A 271 -7.60 -16.52 24.08
N THR A 272 -8.82 -16.06 23.88
CA THR A 272 -9.49 -15.07 24.77
C THR A 272 -10.45 -15.68 25.79
N GLY A 273 -10.77 -16.95 25.64
CA GLY A 273 -11.81 -17.61 26.47
C GLY A 273 -13.25 -17.23 26.12
N GLU A 274 -13.45 -16.51 25.00
CA GLU A 274 -14.76 -16.04 24.57
C GLU A 274 -15.51 -17.06 23.71
N THR A 275 -16.84 -16.96 23.72
CA THR A 275 -17.65 -17.79 22.82
C THR A 275 -17.64 -17.21 21.39
N LEU A 276 -17.78 -18.08 20.40
CA LEU A 276 -17.97 -17.66 18.99
C LEU A 276 -19.19 -16.73 18.81
N ALA A 277 -20.24 -16.96 19.61
CA ALA A 277 -21.44 -16.12 19.58
C ALA A 277 -21.14 -14.69 20.09
N THR A 278 -20.36 -14.56 21.16
CA THR A 278 -19.94 -13.28 21.73
C THR A 278 -19.09 -12.50 20.72
N LEU A 279 -18.06 -13.14 20.13
CA LEU A 279 -17.19 -12.50 19.15
C LEU A 279 -17.98 -12.04 17.91
N ARG A 280 -18.88 -12.88 17.37
CA ARG A 280 -19.77 -12.49 16.26
C ARG A 280 -20.71 -11.36 16.63
N HIS A 281 -21.20 -11.31 17.86
CA HIS A 281 -22.03 -10.21 18.33
C HIS A 281 -21.24 -8.91 18.40
N TRP A 282 -20.03 -8.92 18.92
CA TRP A 282 -19.16 -7.73 18.97
C TRP A 282 -18.75 -7.25 17.57
N MET A 283 -18.58 -8.15 16.62
CA MET A 283 -18.39 -7.77 15.22
C MET A 283 -19.60 -7.05 14.65
N LYS A 284 -20.81 -7.54 14.89
CA LYS A 284 -22.06 -6.87 14.46
C LYS A 284 -22.22 -5.48 15.09
N GLN A 285 -21.68 -5.27 16.29
CA GLN A 285 -21.70 -3.99 16.99
C GLN A 285 -20.52 -3.05 16.61
N GLY A 286 -19.63 -3.48 15.71
CA GLY A 286 -18.45 -2.70 15.29
C GLY A 286 -17.39 -2.56 16.40
N LEU A 287 -17.39 -3.46 17.38
CA LEU A 287 -16.41 -3.49 18.45
C LEU A 287 -15.17 -4.31 18.08
N LEU A 288 -15.32 -5.25 17.20
CA LEU A 288 -14.29 -6.16 16.71
C LEU A 288 -14.40 -6.24 15.18
N GLU A 289 -13.31 -5.96 14.48
CA GLU A 289 -13.27 -6.00 13.03
C GLU A 289 -12.30 -7.08 12.56
N PRO A 290 -12.67 -7.91 11.56
CA PRO A 290 -11.74 -8.85 10.98
C PRO A 290 -10.68 -8.09 10.16
N ALA A 291 -9.43 -8.54 10.26
CA ALA A 291 -8.33 -8.00 9.48
C ALA A 291 -8.40 -8.43 8.01
N ASP A 292 -8.96 -9.63 7.76
CA ASP A 292 -9.11 -10.20 6.42
C ASP A 292 -10.25 -11.23 6.40
N THR A 293 -10.67 -11.60 5.18
CA THR A 293 -11.61 -12.70 4.97
C THR A 293 -11.05 -13.63 3.90
N THR A 294 -10.94 -14.91 4.19
CA THR A 294 -10.46 -15.91 3.21
C THR A 294 -11.43 -16.02 2.02
N GLU A 295 -10.97 -16.59 0.89
CA GLU A 295 -11.84 -16.88 -0.27
C GLU A 295 -13.04 -17.76 0.08
N ALA A 296 -12.91 -18.60 1.10
CA ALA A 296 -14.00 -19.44 1.64
C ALA A 296 -14.90 -18.69 2.65
N GLY A 297 -14.73 -17.37 2.83
CA GLY A 297 -15.55 -16.54 3.72
C GLY A 297 -15.18 -16.61 5.21
N TYR A 298 -14.06 -17.23 5.59
CA TYR A 298 -13.62 -17.25 6.98
C TYR A 298 -12.96 -15.93 7.37
N GLN A 299 -13.42 -15.35 8.45
CA GLN A 299 -12.88 -14.11 9.02
C GLN A 299 -11.58 -14.37 9.77
N LEU A 300 -10.60 -13.55 9.52
CA LEU A 300 -9.26 -13.61 10.10
C LEU A 300 -9.00 -12.35 10.92
N PHE A 301 -8.34 -12.49 12.07
CA PHE A 301 -8.07 -11.43 13.03
C PHE A 301 -6.58 -11.31 13.29
N GLU A 302 -6.08 -10.08 13.47
CA GLU A 302 -4.72 -9.85 13.97
C GLU A 302 -4.57 -10.43 15.39
N PRO A 303 -3.37 -10.86 15.79
CA PRO A 303 -3.12 -11.34 17.15
C PRO A 303 -3.52 -10.34 18.25
N GLU A 304 -3.42 -9.04 17.94
CA GLU A 304 -3.79 -7.91 18.79
C GLU A 304 -5.30 -7.80 18.99
N ALA A 305 -6.11 -8.47 18.18
CA ALA A 305 -7.55 -8.59 18.43
C ALA A 305 -7.84 -9.27 19.77
N ALA A 306 -6.92 -10.08 20.29
CA ALA A 306 -7.05 -10.66 21.62
C ALA A 306 -6.99 -9.58 22.73
N ASP A 307 -6.09 -8.62 22.59
CA ASP A 307 -5.95 -7.50 23.53
C ASP A 307 -7.20 -6.59 23.46
N ARG A 308 -7.72 -6.37 22.24
CA ARG A 308 -8.97 -5.64 22.04
C ARG A 308 -10.17 -6.35 22.70
N VAL A 309 -10.26 -7.67 22.59
CA VAL A 309 -11.28 -8.50 23.27
C VAL A 309 -11.17 -8.34 24.80
N GLN A 310 -9.96 -8.42 25.34
CA GLN A 310 -9.74 -8.24 26.77
C GLN A 310 -10.15 -6.83 27.21
N ARG A 311 -9.81 -5.81 26.44
CA ARG A 311 -10.19 -4.43 26.74
C ARG A 311 -11.71 -4.20 26.70
N ILE A 312 -12.43 -4.85 25.78
CA ILE A 312 -13.90 -4.83 25.76
C ILE A 312 -14.45 -5.42 27.07
N ARG A 313 -13.87 -6.52 27.57
CA ARG A 313 -14.29 -7.14 28.82
C ARG A 313 -14.03 -6.26 30.05
N GLU A 314 -12.89 -5.61 30.12
CA GLU A 314 -12.58 -4.65 31.17
C GLU A 314 -13.64 -3.53 31.22
N LEU A 315 -13.93 -2.90 30.06
CA LEU A 315 -14.93 -1.83 29.97
C LEU A 315 -16.36 -2.32 30.28
N GLN A 316 -16.68 -3.57 29.95
CA GLN A 316 -17.94 -4.19 30.38
C GLN A 316 -18.01 -4.42 31.90
N SER A 317 -16.90 -4.77 32.54
CA SER A 317 -16.84 -4.91 34.01
C SER A 317 -17.03 -3.57 34.72
N ASP A 318 -16.65 -2.46 34.04
CA ASP A 318 -16.90 -1.09 34.50
C ASP A 318 -18.35 -0.62 34.19
N ARG A 319 -19.23 -1.55 33.78
CA ARG A 319 -20.66 -1.34 33.48
C ARG A 319 -20.94 -0.42 32.29
N LEU A 320 -19.99 -0.21 31.37
CA LEU A 320 -20.25 0.51 30.13
C LEU A 320 -21.12 -0.34 29.19
N THR A 321 -22.02 0.35 28.49
CA THR A 321 -22.79 -0.25 27.38
C THR A 321 -21.90 -0.47 26.17
N LEU A 322 -22.31 -1.36 25.25
CA LEU A 322 -21.54 -1.61 24.02
C LEU A 322 -21.37 -0.35 23.13
N ALA A 323 -22.32 0.56 23.19
CA ALA A 323 -22.23 1.84 22.47
C ALA A 323 -21.16 2.76 23.08
N GLU A 324 -21.10 2.87 24.39
CA GLU A 324 -20.08 3.63 25.13
C GLU A 324 -18.70 3.01 24.95
N ILE A 325 -18.60 1.68 25.01
CA ILE A 325 -17.35 0.95 24.73
C ILE A 325 -16.84 1.25 23.33
N ARG A 326 -17.72 1.27 22.32
CA ARG A 326 -17.33 1.60 20.94
C ARG A 326 -16.78 3.02 20.85
N GLN A 327 -17.39 3.98 21.53
CA GLN A 327 -16.94 5.38 21.56
C GLN A 327 -15.59 5.50 22.27
N GLU A 328 -15.40 4.82 23.41
CA GLU A 328 -14.15 4.80 24.17
C GLU A 328 -12.98 4.17 23.40
N LEU A 329 -13.24 3.06 22.70
CA LEU A 329 -12.23 2.42 21.85
C LEU A 329 -11.86 3.27 20.64
N SER A 330 -12.83 4.00 20.04
CA SER A 330 -12.57 4.92 18.93
C SER A 330 -11.84 6.19 19.35
N SER A 331 -12.03 6.67 20.58
CA SER A 331 -11.38 7.89 21.10
C SER A 331 -9.92 7.67 21.54
N LYS A 332 -9.52 6.44 21.84
CA LYS A 332 -8.14 6.08 22.21
C LYS A 332 -7.29 5.59 21.02
N GLU A 333 -7.90 5.43 19.84
CA GLU A 333 -7.20 5.16 18.58
C GLU A 333 -6.77 6.45 17.84
N ILE A 334 -6.85 7.63 18.49
CA ILE A 334 -6.41 8.92 17.96
C ILE A 334 -4.96 9.23 18.38
#